data_1d1c47f50192d972406d36768049b656
#
_entry.id   1d1c47f50192d972406d36768049b656
#
_cell.length_a   1.000
_cell.length_b   1.000
_cell.length_c   1.000
_cell.angle_alpha   90.00
_cell.angle_beta   90.00
_cell.angle_gamma   90.00
#
_symmetry.space_group_name_H-M   'P 1'
#
loop_
_entity.id
_entity.type
_entity.pdbx_description
1 polymer ?
#
loop_
_entity_poly.entity_id
_entity_poly.type
_entity_poly.pdbx_seq_one_letter_code
_entity_poly.pdbx_strand_id
1 'polypeptide(L)'
;MNKKINNSTKIEDLAPLCRRLRLSGLYEQLECYSQDPSTLEMSHLEWLNGLLAAEIDLREGNALRRRLSEANIRHPDACMTNIDFTTPRGLNKARLMELGSCDWIRNHQNCIITGMTGCGKTWIAAALANAACRQGLKVRFIRLPLFLKEFNARTQLEKDYVRELRELRKYDLLVFDDWGIGQMDAVTRSDLLEIIEDRCGHGSIMITSVLPVKVWAEYIKDATYADSILDRLVSNAHRINMVGESMRKQERYGAIEQEA
;
A
#
# COMPACT_ATOMS: atom_id res chain seq x y z
N MET A 1 19.42 -44.57 42.60
CA MET A 1 19.94 -44.72 41.21
C MET A 1 19.73 -43.40 40.46
N ASN A 2 20.71 -42.48 40.55
CA ASN A 2 20.66 -41.21 39.84
C ASN A 2 21.01 -41.46 38.37
N LYS A 3 20.00 -41.46 37.48
CA LYS A 3 20.27 -41.32 36.05
C LYS A 3 20.88 -39.95 35.83
N LYS A 4 22.18 -39.86 35.59
CA LYS A 4 22.83 -38.70 34.98
C LYS A 4 22.15 -38.49 33.63
N ILE A 5 21.32 -37.47 33.56
CA ILE A 5 20.80 -36.96 32.28
C ILE A 5 22.01 -36.30 31.61
N ASN A 6 22.68 -37.05 30.75
CA ASN A 6 23.73 -36.53 29.86
C ASN A 6 23.00 -35.86 28.70
N ASN A 7 22.51 -34.65 28.93
CA ASN A 7 21.72 -33.91 27.96
C ASN A 7 22.59 -32.79 27.36
N SER A 8 23.52 -33.16 26.50
CA SER A 8 24.00 -32.18 25.50
C SER A 8 22.98 -32.13 24.36
N THR A 9 21.90 -31.44 24.56
CA THR A 9 20.94 -31.13 23.48
C THR A 9 21.72 -30.38 22.41
N LYS A 10 21.83 -30.94 21.23
CA LYS A 10 22.44 -30.28 20.08
C LYS A 10 21.42 -29.34 19.43
N ILE A 11 21.91 -28.33 18.72
CA ILE A 11 21.06 -27.38 18.02
C ILE A 11 20.17 -28.09 16.98
N GLU A 12 20.73 -29.12 16.32
CA GLU A 12 19.96 -29.92 15.34
C GLU A 12 18.75 -30.62 15.98
N ASP A 13 18.79 -30.94 17.28
CA ASP A 13 17.67 -31.54 18.00
C ASP A 13 16.49 -30.55 18.17
N LEU A 14 16.74 -29.24 18.08
CA LEU A 14 15.73 -28.20 18.17
C LEU A 14 15.03 -27.93 16.83
N ALA A 15 15.63 -28.28 15.70
CA ALA A 15 15.07 -28.04 14.37
C ALA A 15 13.64 -28.60 14.19
N PRO A 16 13.31 -29.83 14.61
CA PRO A 16 11.94 -30.35 14.52
C PRO A 16 10.93 -29.55 15.37
N LEU A 17 11.35 -29.11 16.55
CA LEU A 17 10.51 -28.32 17.46
C LEU A 17 10.25 -26.93 16.89
N CYS A 18 11.29 -26.25 16.41
CA CYS A 18 11.18 -24.94 15.78
C CYS A 18 10.30 -25.00 14.52
N ARG A 19 10.43 -26.02 13.68
CA ARG A 19 9.55 -26.25 12.53
C ARG A 19 8.08 -26.43 12.93
N ARG A 20 7.82 -27.25 13.95
CA ARG A 20 6.44 -27.49 14.46
C ARG A 20 5.81 -26.22 15.02
N LEU A 21 6.59 -25.37 15.68
CA LEU A 21 6.16 -24.10 16.26
C LEU A 21 6.25 -22.93 15.26
N ARG A 22 6.75 -23.17 14.06
CA ARG A 22 6.96 -22.15 13.03
C ARG A 22 7.87 -21.00 13.50
N LEU A 23 8.99 -21.35 14.12
CA LEU A 23 10.00 -20.45 14.68
C LEU A 23 11.27 -20.49 13.82
N SER A 24 11.15 -20.12 12.54
CA SER A 24 12.28 -20.20 11.57
C SER A 24 13.33 -19.14 11.85
N GLY A 25 12.94 -17.90 12.17
CA GLY A 25 13.88 -16.82 12.49
C GLY A 25 14.64 -17.09 13.78
N LEU A 26 13.95 -17.64 14.78
CA LEU A 26 14.60 -18.07 16.03
C LEU A 26 15.65 -19.15 15.75
N TYR A 27 15.33 -20.14 14.90
CA TYR A 27 16.25 -21.23 14.58
C TYR A 27 17.48 -20.73 13.80
N GLU A 28 17.29 -19.87 12.80
CA GLU A 28 18.36 -19.24 12.05
C GLU A 28 19.30 -18.43 12.96
N GLN A 29 18.73 -17.65 13.88
CA GLN A 29 19.52 -16.89 14.86
C GLN A 29 20.27 -17.79 15.85
N LEU A 30 19.66 -18.91 16.24
CA LEU A 30 20.29 -19.90 17.09
C LEU A 30 21.53 -20.53 16.42
N GLU A 31 21.44 -20.83 15.13
CA GLU A 31 22.61 -21.31 14.35
C GLU A 31 23.69 -20.23 14.27
N CYS A 32 23.35 -18.98 14.05
CA CYS A 32 24.31 -17.86 14.08
C CYS A 32 25.00 -17.75 15.43
N TYR A 33 24.26 -17.78 16.53
CA TYR A 33 24.81 -17.71 17.89
C TYR A 33 25.75 -18.86 18.21
N SER A 34 25.50 -20.06 17.69
CA SER A 34 26.37 -21.22 17.91
C SER A 34 27.74 -21.11 17.25
N GLN A 35 27.84 -20.26 16.23
CA GLN A 35 29.08 -20.04 15.48
C GLN A 35 29.86 -18.82 15.98
N ASP A 36 29.27 -17.98 16.81
CA ASP A 36 29.89 -16.75 17.34
C ASP A 36 30.31 -16.91 18.79
N PRO A 37 31.63 -17.00 19.09
CA PRO A 37 32.14 -17.13 20.45
C PRO A 37 31.75 -15.96 21.38
N SER A 38 31.47 -14.76 20.84
CA SER A 38 31.09 -13.60 21.64
C SER A 38 29.75 -13.79 22.35
N THR A 39 28.89 -14.68 21.84
CA THR A 39 27.60 -14.99 22.45
C THR A 39 27.72 -15.72 23.81
N LEU A 40 28.89 -16.28 24.12
CA LEU A 40 29.15 -16.92 25.41
C LEU A 40 29.19 -15.90 26.57
N GLU A 41 29.45 -14.64 26.28
CA GLU A 41 29.48 -13.55 27.26
C GLU A 41 28.10 -12.97 27.54
N MET A 42 27.09 -13.31 26.72
CA MET A 42 25.71 -12.83 26.88
C MET A 42 25.04 -13.48 28.08
N SER A 43 24.25 -12.72 28.81
CA SER A 43 23.35 -13.28 29.80
C SER A 43 22.25 -14.14 29.11
N HIS A 44 21.69 -15.09 29.85
CA HIS A 44 20.61 -15.94 29.33
C HIS A 44 19.39 -15.13 28.82
N LEU A 45 19.13 -14.00 29.46
CA LEU A 45 18.00 -13.12 29.06
C LEU A 45 18.31 -12.36 27.78
N GLU A 46 19.52 -11.85 27.61
CA GLU A 46 19.95 -11.19 26.36
C GLU A 46 19.92 -12.19 25.20
N TRP A 47 20.44 -13.40 25.44
CA TRP A 47 20.46 -14.47 24.46
C TRP A 47 19.01 -14.83 24.01
N LEU A 48 18.10 -15.07 24.94
CA LEU A 48 16.71 -15.36 24.66
C LEU A 48 16.00 -14.19 23.95
N ASN A 49 16.26 -12.97 24.39
CA ASN A 49 15.70 -11.76 23.75
C ASN A 49 16.13 -11.65 22.28
N GLY A 50 17.41 -11.90 21.98
CA GLY A 50 17.90 -11.88 20.60
C GLY A 50 17.23 -12.92 19.71
N LEU A 51 17.00 -14.14 20.23
CA LEU A 51 16.28 -15.19 19.50
C LEU A 51 14.82 -14.81 19.21
N LEU A 52 14.12 -14.24 20.18
CA LEU A 52 12.73 -13.81 20.02
C LEU A 52 12.62 -12.61 19.07
N ALA A 53 13.56 -11.65 19.15
CA ALA A 53 13.62 -10.51 18.26
C ALA A 53 13.80 -10.95 16.79
N ALA A 54 14.74 -11.88 16.53
CA ALA A 54 14.96 -12.43 15.19
C ALA A 54 13.71 -13.11 14.59
N GLU A 55 12.92 -13.79 15.43
CA GLU A 55 11.65 -14.38 14.98
C GLU A 55 10.61 -13.30 14.63
N ILE A 56 10.52 -12.25 15.44
CA ILE A 56 9.63 -11.11 15.18
C ILE A 56 10.03 -10.44 13.87
N ASP A 57 11.32 -10.11 13.69
CA ASP A 57 11.84 -9.45 12.49
C ASP A 57 11.56 -10.26 11.22
N LEU A 58 11.75 -11.57 11.27
CA LEU A 58 11.44 -12.46 10.15
C LEU A 58 9.95 -12.45 9.82
N ARG A 59 9.08 -12.50 10.83
CA ARG A 59 7.62 -12.47 10.63
C ARG A 59 7.16 -11.14 10.06
N GLU A 60 7.65 -10.04 10.60
CA GLU A 60 7.32 -8.70 10.12
C GLU A 60 7.80 -8.49 8.69
N GLY A 61 9.02 -8.89 8.37
CA GLY A 61 9.57 -8.85 7.02
C GLY A 61 8.75 -9.68 6.02
N ASN A 62 8.34 -10.90 6.41
CA ASN A 62 7.48 -11.74 5.58
C ASN A 62 6.08 -11.12 5.39
N ALA A 63 5.50 -10.57 6.45
CA ALA A 63 4.20 -9.91 6.39
C ALA A 63 4.24 -8.66 5.51
N LEU A 64 5.32 -7.87 5.58
CA LEU A 64 5.52 -6.71 4.70
C LEU A 64 5.66 -7.14 3.24
N ARG A 65 6.50 -8.14 2.94
CA ARG A 65 6.66 -8.66 1.57
C ARG A 65 5.32 -9.11 0.98
N ARG A 66 4.50 -9.81 1.76
CA ARG A 66 3.16 -10.23 1.34
C ARG A 66 2.25 -9.03 1.06
N ARG A 67 2.18 -8.03 1.97
CA ARG A 67 1.38 -6.81 1.78
C ARG A 67 1.77 -6.06 0.51
N LEU A 68 3.07 -5.87 0.27
CA LEU A 68 3.57 -5.20 -0.93
C LEU A 68 3.22 -5.97 -2.22
N SER A 69 3.33 -7.29 -2.20
CA SER A 69 2.94 -8.14 -3.33
C SER A 69 1.43 -8.06 -3.62
N GLU A 70 0.59 -8.16 -2.57
CA GLU A 70 -0.88 -8.09 -2.69
C GLU A 70 -1.36 -6.68 -3.10
N ALA A 71 -0.64 -5.64 -2.72
CA ALA A 71 -0.99 -4.25 -3.04
C ALA A 71 -0.91 -3.96 -4.54
N ASN A 72 -0.10 -4.68 -5.30
CA ASN A 72 0.08 -4.51 -6.75
C ASN A 72 0.40 -3.06 -7.15
N ILE A 73 1.33 -2.42 -6.42
CA ILE A 73 1.70 -1.02 -6.60
C ILE A 73 2.40 -0.84 -7.95
N ARG A 74 1.94 0.11 -8.75
CA ARG A 74 2.44 0.37 -10.12
C ARG A 74 3.91 0.79 -10.17
N HIS A 75 4.39 1.48 -9.12
CA HIS A 75 5.79 1.89 -8.96
C HIS A 75 6.29 1.35 -7.61
N PRO A 76 6.76 0.10 -7.55
CA PRO A 76 7.16 -0.52 -6.29
C PRO A 76 8.35 0.17 -5.62
N ASP A 77 9.19 0.86 -6.39
CA ASP A 77 10.36 1.59 -5.90
C ASP A 77 10.03 2.99 -5.36
N ALA A 78 8.79 3.48 -5.58
CA ALA A 78 8.38 4.78 -5.09
C ALA A 78 8.33 4.76 -3.55
N CYS A 79 9.07 5.64 -2.91
CA CYS A 79 9.06 5.80 -1.46
C CYS A 79 9.08 7.28 -1.06
N MET A 80 8.70 7.56 0.19
CA MET A 80 8.62 8.93 0.70
C MET A 80 9.98 9.65 0.70
N THR A 81 11.08 8.90 0.78
CA THR A 81 12.44 9.42 0.80
C THR A 81 12.99 9.80 -0.58
N ASN A 82 12.44 9.21 -1.65
CA ASN A 82 12.89 9.50 -3.02
C ASN A 82 11.95 10.43 -3.81
N ILE A 83 11.08 11.15 -3.10
CA ILE A 83 10.23 12.17 -3.72
C ILE A 83 11.09 13.42 -3.96
N ASP A 84 11.11 13.85 -5.22
CA ASP A 84 11.72 15.12 -5.59
C ASP A 84 10.82 16.29 -5.17
N PHE A 85 11.32 17.13 -4.28
CA PHE A 85 10.68 18.37 -3.83
C PHE A 85 11.34 19.62 -4.45
N THR A 86 12.40 19.46 -5.23
CA THR A 86 13.13 20.59 -5.83
C THR A 86 12.43 21.12 -7.07
N THR A 87 11.85 20.22 -7.86
CA THR A 87 11.03 20.59 -9.01
C THR A 87 9.74 21.28 -8.55
N PRO A 88 9.40 22.49 -9.06
CA PRO A 88 8.21 23.22 -8.63
C PRO A 88 6.93 22.57 -9.17
N ARG A 89 6.38 21.63 -8.40
CA ARG A 89 5.16 20.86 -8.76
C ARG A 89 3.99 21.12 -7.83
N GLY A 90 4.05 22.14 -7.00
CA GLY A 90 3.02 22.43 -6.01
C GLY A 90 2.99 21.46 -4.83
N LEU A 91 4.04 20.64 -4.64
CA LEU A 91 4.14 19.73 -3.51
C LEU A 91 4.60 20.46 -2.26
N ASN A 92 3.82 20.33 -1.18
CA ASN A 92 4.22 20.75 0.15
C ASN A 92 4.82 19.55 0.90
N LYS A 93 6.12 19.64 1.22
CA LYS A 93 6.86 18.56 1.88
C LYS A 93 6.27 18.20 3.24
N ALA A 94 5.97 19.20 4.08
CA ALA A 94 5.41 18.97 5.42
C ALA A 94 4.05 18.23 5.33
N ARG A 95 3.18 18.69 4.43
CA ARG A 95 1.87 18.05 4.19
C ARG A 95 2.00 16.62 3.70
N LEU A 96 2.96 16.37 2.81
CA LEU A 96 3.15 15.03 2.26
C LEU A 96 3.75 14.08 3.31
N MET A 97 4.65 14.56 4.18
CA MET A 97 5.17 13.79 5.29
C MET A 97 4.08 13.48 6.33
N GLU A 98 3.18 14.42 6.60
CA GLU A 98 1.99 14.20 7.43
C GLU A 98 1.11 13.07 6.84
N LEU A 99 0.84 13.10 5.55
CA LEU A 99 0.11 12.01 4.88
C LEU A 99 0.84 10.66 4.93
N GLY A 100 2.18 10.70 4.93
CA GLY A 100 3.03 9.52 5.09
C GLY A 100 2.94 8.85 6.47
N SER A 101 2.40 9.53 7.52
CA SER A 101 2.08 8.90 8.80
C SER A 101 0.91 7.91 8.72
N CYS A 102 0.13 7.98 7.65
CA CYS A 102 -1.04 7.14 7.39
C CYS A 102 -2.18 7.26 8.42
N ASP A 103 -2.18 8.27 9.29
CA ASP A 103 -3.24 8.49 10.27
C ASP A 103 -4.59 8.78 9.60
N TRP A 104 -4.56 9.45 8.45
CA TRP A 104 -5.75 9.68 7.63
C TRP A 104 -6.41 8.36 7.18
N ILE A 105 -5.64 7.29 6.92
CA ILE A 105 -6.17 5.97 6.57
C ILE A 105 -6.84 5.34 7.79
N ARG A 106 -6.21 5.42 8.97
CA ARG A 106 -6.77 4.91 10.22
C ARG A 106 -8.06 5.64 10.63
N ASN A 107 -8.17 6.90 10.23
CA ASN A 107 -9.36 7.74 10.44
C ASN A 107 -10.39 7.65 9.30
N HIS A 108 -10.22 6.72 8.36
CA HIS A 108 -11.11 6.50 7.20
C HIS A 108 -11.34 7.75 6.36
N GLN A 109 -10.32 8.62 6.27
CA GLN A 109 -10.33 9.80 5.42
C GLN A 109 -9.83 9.44 4.02
N ASN A 110 -10.19 10.26 3.03
CA ASN A 110 -9.77 10.08 1.65
C ASN A 110 -8.57 10.98 1.28
N CYS A 111 -7.93 10.68 0.16
CA CYS A 111 -6.88 11.51 -0.41
C CYS A 111 -7.10 11.68 -1.92
N ILE A 112 -7.07 12.90 -2.41
CA ILE A 112 -7.27 13.22 -3.82
C ILE A 112 -6.04 13.95 -4.36
N ILE A 113 -5.41 13.38 -5.38
CA ILE A 113 -4.22 13.92 -6.03
C ILE A 113 -4.61 14.30 -7.46
N THR A 114 -4.69 15.61 -7.74
CA THR A 114 -5.02 16.12 -9.08
C THR A 114 -3.83 16.80 -9.72
N GLY A 115 -3.82 16.89 -11.05
CA GLY A 115 -2.81 17.63 -11.80
C GLY A 115 -2.61 17.10 -13.21
N MET A 116 -1.80 17.79 -13.99
CA MET A 116 -1.56 17.47 -15.41
C MET A 116 -0.89 16.10 -15.60
N THR A 117 -1.02 15.56 -16.81
CA THR A 117 -0.35 14.31 -17.16
C THR A 117 1.18 14.46 -17.05
N GLY A 118 1.82 13.47 -16.41
CA GLY A 118 3.27 13.43 -16.27
C GLY A 118 3.83 14.17 -15.05
N CYS A 119 3.04 14.94 -14.28
CA CYS A 119 3.54 15.66 -13.10
C CYS A 119 3.88 14.77 -11.89
N GLY A 120 3.70 13.44 -11.98
CA GLY A 120 4.11 12.48 -10.94
C GLY A 120 3.02 12.04 -9.96
N LYS A 121 1.72 12.26 -10.24
CA LYS A 121 0.61 11.84 -9.37
C LYS A 121 0.67 10.38 -8.95
N THR A 122 0.79 9.49 -9.95
CA THR A 122 0.87 8.04 -9.72
C THR A 122 2.09 7.65 -8.88
N TRP A 123 3.21 8.37 -9.04
CA TRP A 123 4.41 8.18 -8.21
C TRP A 123 4.17 8.55 -6.75
N ILE A 124 3.54 9.71 -6.50
CA ILE A 124 3.18 10.15 -5.14
C ILE A 124 2.19 9.17 -4.51
N ALA A 125 1.16 8.75 -5.25
CA ALA A 125 0.21 7.76 -4.78
C ALA A 125 0.89 6.42 -4.44
N ALA A 126 1.84 5.98 -5.26
CA ALA A 126 2.61 4.77 -5.01
C ALA A 126 3.51 4.91 -3.77
N ALA A 127 4.16 6.06 -3.57
CA ALA A 127 4.97 6.32 -2.38
C ALA A 127 4.15 6.29 -1.09
N LEU A 128 2.97 6.89 -1.08
CA LEU A 128 2.03 6.83 0.05
C LEU A 128 1.49 5.42 0.28
N ALA A 129 1.18 4.68 -0.79
CA ALA A 129 0.75 3.28 -0.71
C ALA A 129 1.84 2.37 -0.13
N ASN A 130 3.09 2.55 -0.54
CA ASN A 130 4.25 1.86 0.03
C ASN A 130 4.45 2.20 1.52
N ALA A 131 4.30 3.47 1.90
CA ALA A 131 4.35 3.88 3.30
C ALA A 131 3.27 3.19 4.14
N ALA A 132 2.04 3.10 3.64
CA ALA A 132 0.94 2.40 4.29
C ALA A 132 1.23 0.90 4.48
N CYS A 133 1.74 0.20 3.45
CA CYS A 133 2.14 -1.20 3.57
C CYS A 133 3.21 -1.43 4.63
N ARG A 134 4.20 -0.53 4.74
CA ARG A 134 5.26 -0.57 5.75
C ARG A 134 4.72 -0.38 7.17
N GLN A 135 3.64 0.38 7.32
CA GLN A 135 2.95 0.58 8.60
C GLN A 135 1.88 -0.49 8.92
N GLY A 136 1.89 -1.61 8.20
CA GLY A 136 1.03 -2.75 8.45
C GLY A 136 -0.33 -2.70 7.79
N LEU A 137 -0.68 -1.62 7.07
CA LEU A 137 -1.96 -1.45 6.41
C LEU A 137 -2.03 -2.26 5.11
N LYS A 138 -3.19 -2.80 4.81
CA LYS A 138 -3.47 -3.52 3.56
C LYS A 138 -3.91 -2.52 2.49
N VAL A 139 -3.18 -2.50 1.40
CA VAL A 139 -3.42 -1.58 0.28
C VAL A 139 -3.75 -2.37 -0.98
N ARG A 140 -4.63 -1.82 -1.82
CA ARG A 140 -4.84 -2.30 -3.18
C ARG A 140 -4.71 -1.14 -4.16
N PHE A 141 -3.73 -1.21 -5.03
CA PHE A 141 -3.52 -0.24 -6.10
C PHE A 141 -4.26 -0.71 -7.36
N ILE A 142 -5.14 0.15 -7.87
CA ILE A 142 -6.12 -0.20 -8.91
C ILE A 142 -6.04 0.85 -10.03
N ARG A 143 -5.79 0.41 -11.25
CA ARG A 143 -6.02 1.23 -12.43
C ARG A 143 -7.52 1.23 -12.75
N LEU A 144 -8.21 2.29 -12.32
CA LEU A 144 -9.67 2.32 -12.26
C LEU A 144 -10.36 1.98 -13.59
N PRO A 145 -9.97 2.53 -14.76
CA PRO A 145 -10.68 2.24 -16.01
C PRO A 145 -10.62 0.76 -16.44
N LEU A 146 -9.50 0.10 -16.15
CA LEU A 146 -9.33 -1.33 -16.45
C LEU A 146 -10.11 -2.18 -15.45
N PHE A 147 -9.97 -1.85 -14.17
CA PHE A 147 -10.65 -2.56 -13.09
C PHE A 147 -12.17 -2.59 -13.27
N LEU A 148 -12.79 -1.44 -13.58
CA LEU A 148 -14.24 -1.38 -13.74
C LEU A 148 -14.75 -2.26 -14.90
N LYS A 149 -14.01 -2.34 -16.00
CA LYS A 149 -14.32 -3.27 -17.10
C LYS A 149 -14.22 -4.74 -16.66
N GLU A 150 -13.16 -5.08 -15.95
CA GLU A 150 -12.94 -6.44 -15.44
C GLU A 150 -13.95 -6.79 -14.34
N PHE A 151 -14.27 -5.85 -13.46
CA PHE A 151 -15.24 -5.99 -12.39
C PHE A 151 -16.61 -6.33 -12.97
N ASN A 152 -17.10 -5.53 -13.91
CA ASN A 152 -18.35 -5.78 -14.61
C ASN A 152 -18.38 -7.16 -15.31
N ALA A 153 -17.29 -7.52 -16.01
CA ALA A 153 -17.23 -8.82 -16.68
C ALA A 153 -17.25 -10.02 -15.71
N ARG A 154 -16.68 -9.87 -14.50
CA ARG A 154 -16.60 -10.93 -13.48
C ARG A 154 -17.85 -11.01 -12.60
N THR A 155 -18.61 -9.94 -12.49
CA THR A 155 -19.73 -9.79 -11.55
C THR A 155 -21.11 -9.92 -12.20
N GLN A 156 -21.21 -10.70 -13.26
CA GLN A 156 -22.49 -10.96 -13.96
C GLN A 156 -23.49 -11.73 -13.09
N LEU A 157 -23.03 -12.45 -12.08
CA LEU A 157 -23.87 -13.11 -11.11
C LEU A 157 -23.80 -12.40 -9.75
N GLU A 158 -24.92 -12.24 -9.08
CA GLU A 158 -25.02 -11.56 -7.78
C GLU A 158 -24.05 -12.11 -6.74
N LYS A 159 -23.88 -13.44 -6.65
CA LYS A 159 -22.94 -14.09 -5.75
C LYS A 159 -21.47 -13.66 -5.99
N ASP A 160 -21.11 -13.44 -7.24
CA ASP A 160 -19.75 -13.00 -7.62
C ASP A 160 -19.57 -11.53 -7.31
N TYR A 161 -20.60 -10.72 -7.51
CA TYR A 161 -20.64 -9.30 -7.13
C TYR A 161 -20.38 -9.11 -5.64
N VAL A 162 -21.18 -9.80 -4.79
CA VAL A 162 -21.01 -9.73 -3.33
C VAL A 162 -19.64 -10.23 -2.88
N ARG A 163 -19.09 -11.26 -3.54
CA ARG A 163 -17.74 -11.76 -3.25
C ARG A 163 -16.69 -10.73 -3.56
N GLU A 164 -16.73 -10.07 -4.72
CA GLU A 164 -15.76 -9.04 -5.12
C GLU A 164 -15.82 -7.82 -4.18
N LEU A 165 -16.99 -7.35 -3.78
CA LEU A 165 -17.13 -6.27 -2.80
C LEU A 165 -16.49 -6.68 -1.45
N ARG A 166 -16.76 -7.89 -0.97
CA ARG A 166 -16.13 -8.38 0.27
C ARG A 166 -14.61 -8.48 0.17
N GLU A 167 -14.05 -8.82 -0.99
CA GLU A 167 -12.60 -8.82 -1.21
C GLU A 167 -12.03 -7.40 -1.15
N LEU A 168 -12.68 -6.42 -1.77
CA LEU A 168 -12.27 -5.02 -1.70
C LEU A 168 -12.33 -4.47 -0.27
N ARG A 169 -13.30 -4.90 0.53
CA ARG A 169 -13.46 -4.49 1.93
C ARG A 169 -12.31 -4.89 2.85
N LYS A 170 -11.51 -5.90 2.48
CA LYS A 170 -10.37 -6.36 3.27
C LYS A 170 -9.19 -5.39 3.30
N TYR A 171 -9.17 -4.40 2.40
CA TYR A 171 -8.11 -3.43 2.29
C TYR A 171 -8.41 -2.17 3.10
N ASP A 172 -7.43 -1.67 3.83
CA ASP A 172 -7.54 -0.41 4.57
C ASP A 172 -7.56 0.79 3.60
N LEU A 173 -6.83 0.68 2.48
CA LEU A 173 -6.72 1.70 1.45
C LEU A 173 -6.91 1.11 0.05
N LEU A 174 -7.86 1.66 -0.71
CA LEU A 174 -7.94 1.48 -2.16
C LEU A 174 -7.34 2.70 -2.87
N VAL A 175 -6.43 2.47 -3.80
CA VAL A 175 -5.88 3.53 -4.66
C VAL A 175 -6.50 3.41 -6.04
N PHE A 176 -7.29 4.37 -6.44
CA PHE A 176 -7.90 4.49 -7.77
C PHE A 176 -7.04 5.40 -8.64
N ASP A 177 -6.16 4.79 -9.43
CA ASP A 177 -5.32 5.51 -10.39
C ASP A 177 -6.06 5.74 -11.71
N ASP A 178 -5.76 6.86 -12.36
CA ASP A 178 -6.33 7.23 -13.66
C ASP A 178 -7.86 7.54 -13.61
N TRP A 179 -8.39 8.13 -12.50
CA TRP A 179 -9.75 8.65 -12.42
C TRP A 179 -10.00 9.70 -13.50
N GLY A 180 -11.14 9.60 -14.15
CA GLY A 180 -11.53 10.55 -15.22
C GLY A 180 -11.02 10.15 -16.60
N ILE A 181 -10.40 8.97 -16.73
CA ILE A 181 -10.00 8.41 -18.03
C ILE A 181 -11.05 7.38 -18.48
N GLY A 182 -11.51 7.50 -19.71
CA GLY A 182 -12.54 6.62 -20.29
C GLY A 182 -13.96 7.18 -20.16
N GLN A 183 -14.94 6.39 -20.52
CA GLN A 183 -16.35 6.74 -20.40
C GLN A 183 -16.96 6.04 -19.18
N MET A 184 -17.88 6.72 -18.53
CA MET A 184 -18.64 6.19 -17.40
C MET A 184 -20.09 5.95 -17.87
N ASP A 185 -20.43 4.69 -18.11
CA ASP A 185 -21.81 4.29 -18.43
C ASP A 185 -22.65 4.07 -17.15
N ALA A 186 -23.90 3.71 -17.31
CA ALA A 186 -24.82 3.55 -16.19
C ALA A 186 -24.40 2.42 -15.23
N VAL A 187 -23.92 1.31 -15.76
CA VAL A 187 -23.48 0.16 -14.95
C VAL A 187 -22.24 0.52 -14.15
N THR A 188 -21.25 1.12 -14.81
CA THR A 188 -20.01 1.58 -14.18
C THR A 188 -20.28 2.59 -13.05
N ARG A 189 -21.25 3.49 -13.21
CA ARG A 189 -21.65 4.43 -12.14
C ARG A 189 -22.24 3.73 -10.94
N SER A 190 -23.13 2.76 -11.18
CA SER A 190 -23.73 1.96 -10.11
C SER A 190 -22.68 1.17 -9.34
N ASP A 191 -21.83 0.44 -10.04
CA ASP A 191 -20.77 -0.35 -9.43
C ASP A 191 -19.80 0.52 -8.61
N LEU A 192 -19.44 1.68 -9.16
CA LEU A 192 -18.54 2.61 -8.48
C LEU A 192 -19.17 3.20 -7.21
N LEU A 193 -20.47 3.55 -7.26
CA LEU A 193 -21.19 4.04 -6.10
C LEU A 193 -21.22 2.98 -4.99
N GLU A 194 -21.58 1.73 -5.31
CA GLU A 194 -21.61 0.62 -4.36
C GLU A 194 -20.25 0.37 -3.71
N ILE A 195 -19.17 0.38 -4.51
CA ILE A 195 -17.80 0.24 -3.97
C ILE A 195 -17.48 1.38 -3.00
N ILE A 196 -17.83 2.62 -3.34
CA ILE A 196 -17.56 3.80 -2.51
C ILE A 196 -18.41 3.76 -1.23
N GLU A 197 -19.69 3.37 -1.33
CA GLU A 197 -20.58 3.24 -0.18
C GLU A 197 -20.10 2.19 0.81
N ASP A 198 -19.73 1.00 0.32
CA ASP A 198 -19.19 -0.07 1.17
C ASP A 198 -17.89 0.35 1.89
N ARG A 199 -17.17 1.34 1.34
CA ARG A 199 -15.94 1.88 1.93
C ARG A 199 -16.19 2.98 2.96
N CYS A 200 -17.31 3.67 2.88
CA CYS A 200 -17.60 4.81 3.75
C CYS A 200 -17.59 4.41 5.23
N GLY A 201 -16.73 5.05 6.03
CA GLY A 201 -16.56 4.74 7.46
C GLY A 201 -15.83 3.42 7.78
N HIS A 202 -15.36 2.68 6.77
CA HIS A 202 -14.67 1.38 6.96
C HIS A 202 -13.26 1.34 6.36
N GLY A 203 -12.96 2.22 5.44
CA GLY A 203 -11.64 2.30 4.82
C GLY A 203 -11.50 3.52 3.95
N SER A 204 -10.29 3.79 3.52
CA SER A 204 -9.93 4.99 2.77
C SER A 204 -9.85 4.74 1.27
N ILE A 205 -10.11 5.80 0.50
CA ILE A 205 -9.88 5.82 -0.95
C ILE A 205 -8.87 6.94 -1.26
N MET A 206 -7.85 6.59 -2.04
CA MET A 206 -6.94 7.57 -2.64
C MET A 206 -7.18 7.61 -4.15
N ILE A 207 -7.31 8.81 -4.71
CA ILE A 207 -7.61 8.99 -6.13
C ILE A 207 -6.51 9.81 -6.78
N THR A 208 -6.02 9.37 -7.94
CA THR A 208 -5.24 10.21 -8.84
C THR A 208 -6.07 10.60 -10.05
N SER A 209 -6.07 11.87 -10.43
CA SER A 209 -6.83 12.35 -11.58
C SER A 209 -6.12 13.45 -12.36
N VAL A 210 -6.33 13.44 -13.67
CA VAL A 210 -5.97 14.57 -14.53
C VAL A 210 -7.04 15.66 -14.50
N LEU A 211 -8.27 15.29 -14.15
CA LEU A 211 -9.40 16.20 -14.05
C LEU A 211 -9.41 16.88 -12.67
N PRO A 212 -9.55 18.19 -12.60
CA PRO A 212 -9.82 18.86 -11.33
C PRO A 212 -11.18 18.43 -10.77
N VAL A 213 -11.29 18.36 -9.44
CA VAL A 213 -12.51 17.86 -8.76
C VAL A 213 -13.78 18.57 -9.21
N LYS A 214 -13.70 19.87 -9.52
CA LYS A 214 -14.84 20.67 -9.95
C LYS A 214 -15.56 20.18 -11.23
N VAL A 215 -14.88 19.39 -12.08
CA VAL A 215 -15.48 18.83 -13.30
C VAL A 215 -15.85 17.34 -13.17
N TRP A 216 -15.71 16.75 -11.99
CA TRP A 216 -16.02 15.33 -11.79
C TRP A 216 -17.52 15.03 -11.94
N ALA A 217 -18.41 15.96 -11.56
CA ALA A 217 -19.85 15.82 -11.78
C ALA A 217 -20.19 15.69 -13.28
N GLU A 218 -19.56 16.50 -14.13
CA GLU A 218 -19.70 16.43 -15.57
C GLU A 218 -19.18 15.12 -16.17
N TYR A 219 -18.09 14.60 -15.60
CA TYR A 219 -17.51 13.30 -16.00
C TYR A 219 -18.45 12.14 -15.63
N ILE A 220 -19.10 12.18 -14.46
CA ILE A 220 -20.04 11.16 -14.00
C ILE A 220 -21.34 11.17 -14.85
N LYS A 221 -21.72 12.30 -15.43
CA LYS A 221 -22.86 12.47 -16.37
C LYS A 221 -24.26 12.14 -15.80
N ASP A 222 -24.41 12.08 -14.49
CA ASP A 222 -25.66 11.85 -13.80
C ASP A 222 -25.64 12.61 -12.47
N ALA A 223 -26.56 13.51 -12.25
CA ALA A 223 -26.55 14.41 -11.09
C ALA A 223 -26.68 13.63 -9.75
N THR A 224 -27.57 12.65 -9.71
CA THR A 224 -27.84 11.87 -8.48
C THR A 224 -26.63 11.03 -8.09
N TYR A 225 -26.04 10.34 -9.06
CA TYR A 225 -24.81 9.59 -8.82
C TYR A 225 -23.63 10.51 -8.49
N ALA A 226 -23.52 11.65 -9.18
CA ALA A 226 -22.46 12.62 -8.92
C ALA A 226 -22.52 13.15 -7.49
N ASP A 227 -23.68 13.60 -7.04
CA ASP A 227 -23.87 14.10 -5.68
C ASP A 227 -23.50 13.01 -4.64
N SER A 228 -24.02 11.80 -4.82
CA SER A 228 -23.77 10.69 -3.92
C SER A 228 -22.28 10.28 -3.84
N ILE A 229 -21.62 10.18 -4.99
CA ILE A 229 -20.21 9.80 -5.10
C ILE A 229 -19.31 10.91 -4.55
N LEU A 230 -19.57 12.17 -4.93
CA LEU A 230 -18.72 13.29 -4.56
C LEU A 230 -18.85 13.64 -3.08
N ASP A 231 -20.03 13.54 -2.50
CA ASP A 231 -20.21 13.74 -1.06
C ASP A 231 -19.31 12.79 -0.25
N ARG A 232 -19.25 11.53 -0.60
CA ARG A 232 -18.45 10.52 0.10
C ARG A 232 -16.95 10.61 -0.16
N LEU A 233 -16.56 10.97 -1.37
CA LEU A 233 -15.15 11.03 -1.74
C LEU A 233 -14.48 12.33 -1.30
N VAL A 234 -15.20 13.46 -1.32
CA VAL A 234 -14.61 14.80 -1.31
C VAL A 234 -14.78 15.52 0.03
N SER A 235 -15.85 15.21 0.79
CA SER A 235 -16.19 15.89 2.05
C SER A 235 -15.11 15.76 3.12
N ASN A 236 -14.47 14.60 3.20
CA ASN A 236 -13.42 14.28 4.18
C ASN A 236 -12.09 13.92 3.51
N ALA A 237 -11.73 14.63 2.43
CA ALA A 237 -10.56 14.32 1.64
C ALA A 237 -9.41 15.31 1.82
N HIS A 238 -8.21 14.77 2.03
CA HIS A 238 -6.96 15.51 1.85
C HIS A 238 -6.74 15.75 0.36
N ARG A 239 -6.42 16.99 -0.02
CA ARG A 239 -6.23 17.35 -1.43
C ARG A 239 -4.80 17.76 -1.70
N ILE A 240 -4.22 17.19 -2.76
CA ILE A 240 -2.92 17.54 -3.31
C ILE A 240 -3.17 17.98 -4.75
N ASN A 241 -2.94 19.24 -5.06
CA ASN A 241 -3.03 19.76 -6.41
C ASN A 241 -1.63 19.95 -6.97
N MET A 242 -1.26 19.08 -7.91
CA MET A 242 0.04 19.12 -8.55
C MET A 242 0.00 19.96 -9.82
N VAL A 243 0.99 20.80 -9.99
CA VAL A 243 1.17 21.69 -11.15
C VAL A 243 2.52 21.39 -11.82
N GLY A 244 2.82 22.05 -12.93
CA GLY A 244 4.12 21.95 -13.60
C GLY A 244 4.14 20.99 -14.79
N GLU A 245 5.30 20.94 -15.43
CA GLU A 245 5.50 20.16 -16.65
C GLU A 245 5.64 18.66 -16.40
N SER A 246 5.61 17.90 -17.48
CA SER A 246 5.77 16.46 -17.43
C SER A 246 7.21 16.07 -17.08
N MET A 247 7.42 15.38 -15.96
CA MET A 247 8.70 14.81 -15.55
C MET A 247 9.29 13.84 -16.60
N ARG A 248 8.43 13.15 -17.34
CA ARG A 248 8.85 12.25 -18.43
C ARG A 248 9.49 12.98 -19.61
N LYS A 249 9.18 14.27 -19.80
CA LYS A 249 9.86 15.09 -20.82
C LYS A 249 11.24 15.50 -20.34
N GLN A 250 11.39 15.87 -19.09
CA GLN A 250 12.67 16.27 -18.50
C GLN A 250 13.68 15.11 -18.53
N GLU A 251 13.28 13.89 -18.20
CA GLU A 251 14.15 12.70 -18.31
C GLU A 251 14.63 12.44 -19.74
N ARG A 252 13.77 12.67 -20.76
CA ARG A 252 14.16 12.50 -22.17
C ARG A 252 15.12 13.58 -22.66
N TYR A 253 14.95 14.82 -22.25
CA TYR A 253 15.84 15.92 -22.64
C TYR A 253 17.19 15.83 -21.91
N GLY A 254 17.20 15.48 -20.62
CA GLY A 254 18.44 15.28 -19.87
C GLY A 254 19.27 14.09 -20.36
N ALA A 255 18.67 13.05 -20.91
CA ALA A 255 19.38 11.94 -21.54
C ALA A 255 20.02 12.33 -22.89
N ILE A 256 19.37 13.19 -23.67
CA ILE A 256 19.88 13.66 -24.97
C ILE A 256 21.07 14.64 -24.78
N GLU A 257 21.06 15.46 -23.72
CA GLU A 257 22.18 16.38 -23.42
C GLU A 257 23.41 15.66 -22.83
N GLN A 258 23.29 14.45 -22.35
CA GLN A 258 24.41 13.62 -21.85
C GLN A 258 25.03 12.74 -22.96
N GLU A 259 24.37 12.58 -24.10
CA GLU A 259 24.88 11.84 -25.27
C GLU A 259 25.45 12.77 -26.37
N ALA A 260 25.39 14.09 -26.20
CA ALA A 260 25.92 15.11 -27.12
C ALA A 260 27.21 15.74 -26.56
#